data_30a99881f731b993e29fbe28a3c2f03a
#
_entry.id   30a99881f731b993e29fbe28a3c2f03a
#
_cell.length_a   1.000
_cell.length_b   1.000
_cell.length_c   1.000
_cell.angle_alpha   90.00
_cell.angle_beta   90.00
_cell.angle_gamma   90.00
#
_symmetry.space_group_name_H-M   'P 1'
#
loop_
_entity.id
_entity.type
_entity.pdbx_description
1 polymer ?
#
loop_
_entity_poly.entity_id
_entity_poly.type
_entity_poly.pdbx_seq_one_letter_code
_entity_poly.pdbx_strand_id
1 'polypeptide(L)'
;ESLKDETVNICKKYSASVILRKKLNLQRKGYALDEAVKEILSKKQKYDAYFIFDADNVLDKNYIKNMIPIFDKGYDLASGYRNCKNGNKSVVAAASALTFSLVNTVFNNKKNKETRNITFSGTGFYIRGYLIEKWKGYPFHTLTEDYELSSYATLNNLTTYYNTKSIFYDEQPLRFKDTINQRIR
;
A
#
# COMPACT_ATOMS: atom_id res chain seq x y z
N GLU A 1 2.99 13.99 -9.21
CA GLU A 1 3.60 15.21 -8.68
C GLU A 1 4.31 16.06 -9.76
N SER A 2 4.61 15.51 -10.92
CA SER A 2 5.19 16.23 -12.04
C SER A 2 4.11 16.48 -13.10
N LEU A 3 3.70 17.74 -13.29
CA LEU A 3 2.81 18.16 -14.39
C LEU A 3 3.50 18.07 -15.76
N LYS A 4 4.77 17.65 -15.81
CA LYS A 4 5.60 17.63 -17.03
C LYS A 4 5.72 16.24 -17.67
N ASP A 5 5.16 15.21 -17.05
CA ASP A 5 5.19 13.84 -17.59
C ASP A 5 3.84 13.43 -18.20
N GLU A 6 3.85 12.31 -18.92
CA GLU A 6 2.66 11.78 -19.61
C GLU A 6 1.71 10.98 -18.70
N THR A 7 1.97 10.92 -17.39
CA THR A 7 1.21 10.08 -16.44
C THR A 7 -0.29 10.37 -16.50
N VAL A 8 -0.68 11.65 -16.48
CA VAL A 8 -2.10 12.05 -16.53
C VAL A 8 -2.78 11.61 -17.82
N ASN A 9 -2.10 11.79 -18.96
CA ASN A 9 -2.62 11.41 -20.27
C ASN A 9 -2.76 9.88 -20.39
N ILE A 10 -1.77 9.15 -19.91
CA ILE A 10 -1.79 7.67 -19.87
C ILE A 10 -2.94 7.20 -18.98
N CYS A 11 -3.10 7.72 -17.77
CA CYS A 11 -4.19 7.36 -16.88
C CYS A 11 -5.56 7.58 -17.52
N LYS A 12 -5.77 8.73 -18.18
CA LYS A 12 -7.02 9.04 -18.89
C LYS A 12 -7.28 8.07 -20.04
N LYS A 13 -6.25 7.70 -20.80
CA LYS A 13 -6.35 6.72 -21.90
C LYS A 13 -6.87 5.36 -21.42
N TYR A 14 -6.53 4.98 -20.20
CA TYR A 14 -7.00 3.73 -19.57
C TYR A 14 -8.21 3.95 -18.65
N SER A 15 -8.96 5.05 -18.82
CA SER A 15 -10.17 5.37 -18.06
C SER A 15 -9.97 5.43 -16.54
N ALA A 16 -8.75 5.68 -16.10
CA ALA A 16 -8.46 5.88 -14.68
C ALA A 16 -8.81 7.31 -14.26
N SER A 17 -9.45 7.46 -13.11
CA SER A 17 -9.71 8.77 -12.50
C SER A 17 -8.40 9.36 -11.97
N VAL A 18 -8.12 10.62 -12.33
CA VAL A 18 -6.92 11.32 -11.90
C VAL A 18 -7.29 12.41 -10.92
N ILE A 19 -6.66 12.40 -9.76
CA ILE A 19 -6.77 13.43 -8.74
C ILE A 19 -5.45 14.22 -8.71
N LEU A 20 -5.51 15.48 -9.12
CA LEU A 20 -4.35 16.36 -9.07
C LEU A 20 -4.22 16.96 -7.68
N ARG A 21 -3.04 16.86 -7.10
CA ARG A 21 -2.74 17.43 -5.78
C ARG A 21 -2.83 18.95 -5.79
N LYS A 22 -3.50 19.51 -4.78
CA LYS A 22 -3.66 20.95 -4.57
C LYS A 22 -2.63 21.50 -3.58
N LYS A 23 -2.24 20.69 -2.58
CA LYS A 23 -1.34 21.07 -1.48
C LYS A 23 0.08 20.57 -1.74
N LEU A 24 0.77 21.16 -2.71
CA LEU A 24 2.12 20.70 -3.14
C LEU A 24 3.22 20.94 -2.09
N ASN A 25 2.99 21.78 -1.09
CA ASN A 25 3.89 21.99 0.03
C ASN A 25 3.93 20.82 1.03
N LEU A 26 2.94 19.92 0.98
CA LEU A 26 2.85 18.74 1.86
C LEU A 26 3.35 17.51 1.09
N GLN A 27 4.66 17.27 1.07
CA GLN A 27 5.32 16.34 0.13
C GLN A 27 5.29 14.84 0.51
N ARG A 28 4.62 14.42 1.60
CA ARG A 28 4.60 13.02 2.01
C ARG A 28 3.43 12.25 1.38
N LYS A 29 3.61 10.94 1.21
CA LYS A 29 2.61 10.01 0.66
C LYS A 29 1.29 10.07 1.42
N GLY A 30 1.33 10.07 2.76
CA GLY A 30 0.13 10.16 3.59
C GLY A 30 -0.74 11.38 3.28
N TYR A 31 -0.14 12.55 3.04
CA TYR A 31 -0.91 13.73 2.62
C TYR A 31 -1.54 13.58 1.23
N ALA A 32 -0.85 12.91 0.30
CA ALA A 32 -1.41 12.62 -1.02
C ALA A 32 -2.61 11.68 -0.94
N LEU A 33 -2.51 10.64 -0.11
CA LEU A 33 -3.60 9.70 0.16
C LEU A 33 -4.78 10.40 0.84
N ASP A 34 -4.52 11.25 1.85
CA ASP A 34 -5.57 12.00 2.55
C ASP A 34 -6.33 12.93 1.59
N GLU A 35 -5.60 13.67 0.75
CA GLU A 35 -6.22 14.56 -0.25
C GLU A 35 -7.07 13.77 -1.24
N ALA A 36 -6.57 12.64 -1.74
CA ALA A 36 -7.29 11.78 -2.66
C ALA A 36 -8.55 11.16 -2.03
N VAL A 37 -8.42 10.63 -0.81
CA VAL A 37 -9.55 10.04 -0.08
C VAL A 37 -10.62 11.08 0.22
N LYS A 38 -10.25 12.29 0.66
CA LYS A 38 -11.21 13.39 0.90
C LYS A 38 -11.95 13.79 -0.36
N GLU A 39 -11.29 13.80 -1.51
CA GLU A 39 -11.97 14.08 -2.78
C GLU A 39 -12.96 12.97 -3.15
N ILE A 40 -12.61 11.69 -2.94
CA ILE A 40 -13.51 10.57 -3.16
C ILE A 40 -14.74 10.67 -2.23
N LEU A 41 -14.53 10.93 -0.95
CA LEU A 41 -15.61 11.08 0.03
C LEU A 41 -16.54 12.26 -0.30
N SER A 42 -16.00 13.36 -0.85
CA SER A 42 -16.78 14.54 -1.25
C SER A 42 -17.80 14.22 -2.36
N LYS A 43 -17.54 13.20 -3.18
CA LYS A 43 -18.45 12.73 -4.23
C LYS A 43 -19.61 11.87 -3.70
N LYS A 44 -19.70 11.70 -2.37
CA LYS A 44 -20.69 10.85 -1.68
C LYS A 44 -20.71 9.39 -2.16
N GLN A 45 -19.65 8.94 -2.82
CA GLN A 45 -19.48 7.54 -3.19
C GLN A 45 -18.97 6.75 -1.99
N LYS A 46 -19.61 5.62 -1.71
CA LYS A 46 -19.21 4.70 -0.65
C LYS A 46 -18.62 3.46 -1.26
N TYR A 47 -17.52 3.02 -0.72
CA TYR A 47 -16.85 1.78 -1.12
C TYR A 47 -16.64 0.90 0.10
N ASP A 48 -16.81 -0.41 -0.08
CA ASP A 48 -16.61 -1.38 1.00
C ASP A 48 -15.16 -1.48 1.43
N ALA A 49 -14.22 -1.27 0.49
CA ALA A 49 -12.79 -1.26 0.75
C ALA A 49 -12.03 -0.30 -0.18
N TYR A 50 -10.93 0.23 0.34
CA TYR A 50 -9.97 1.05 -0.39
C TYR A 50 -8.64 0.29 -0.47
N PHE A 51 -8.23 -0.05 -1.68
CA PHE A 51 -6.94 -0.68 -1.93
C PHE A 51 -5.88 0.39 -2.25
N ILE A 52 -4.72 0.27 -1.62
CA ILE A 52 -3.60 1.22 -1.78
C ILE A 52 -2.42 0.50 -2.43
N PHE A 53 -1.98 1.04 -3.57
CA PHE A 53 -0.82 0.55 -4.32
C PHE A 53 0.07 1.72 -4.73
N ASP A 54 1.38 1.46 -4.82
CA ASP A 54 2.32 2.39 -5.42
C ASP A 54 2.21 2.33 -6.95
N ALA A 55 2.59 3.41 -7.62
CA ALA A 55 2.43 3.56 -9.08
C ALA A 55 3.24 2.54 -9.90
N ASP A 56 4.29 1.97 -9.33
CA ASP A 56 5.15 0.96 -9.95
C ASP A 56 4.70 -0.49 -9.66
N ASN A 57 3.65 -0.69 -8.89
CA ASN A 57 3.17 -2.01 -8.56
C ASN A 57 2.40 -2.65 -9.73
N VAL A 58 2.64 -3.93 -9.94
CA VAL A 58 1.87 -4.78 -10.85
C VAL A 58 1.17 -5.87 -10.04
N LEU A 59 -0.14 -5.97 -10.19
CA LEU A 59 -0.95 -6.94 -9.46
C LEU A 59 -1.02 -8.27 -10.23
N ASP A 60 -0.95 -9.40 -9.49
CA ASP A 60 -1.44 -10.66 -10.03
C ASP A 60 -2.93 -10.53 -10.37
N LYS A 61 -3.35 -11.15 -11.47
CA LYS A 61 -4.75 -11.09 -11.96
C LYS A 61 -5.78 -11.58 -10.93
N ASN A 62 -5.37 -12.40 -9.98
CA ASN A 62 -6.23 -12.93 -8.92
C ASN A 62 -6.08 -12.15 -7.61
N TYR A 63 -5.32 -11.08 -7.56
CA TYR A 63 -5.05 -10.34 -6.32
C TYR A 63 -6.33 -10.00 -5.55
N ILE A 64 -7.25 -9.30 -6.20
CA ILE A 64 -8.53 -8.88 -5.59
C ILE A 64 -9.40 -10.12 -5.26
N LYS A 65 -9.50 -11.07 -6.20
CA LYS A 65 -10.26 -12.31 -5.99
C LYS A 65 -9.80 -13.07 -4.74
N ASN A 66 -8.49 -13.10 -4.50
CA ASN A 66 -7.92 -13.75 -3.32
C ASN A 66 -8.12 -12.93 -2.03
N MET A 67 -8.31 -11.61 -2.12
CA MET A 67 -8.60 -10.75 -0.96
C MET A 67 -10.06 -10.81 -0.50
N ILE A 68 -11.02 -11.06 -1.39
CA ILE A 68 -12.44 -11.12 -1.07
C ILE A 68 -12.75 -12.05 0.12
N PRO A 69 -12.25 -13.32 0.18
CA PRO A 69 -12.52 -14.19 1.32
C PRO A 69 -11.96 -13.66 2.65
N ILE A 70 -10.91 -12.85 2.60
CA ILE A 70 -10.34 -12.22 3.81
C ILE A 70 -11.23 -11.05 4.26
N PHE A 71 -11.69 -10.27 3.31
CA PHE A 71 -12.67 -9.22 3.54
C PHE A 71 -13.97 -9.79 4.14
N ASP A 72 -14.52 -10.88 3.58
CA ASP A 72 -15.75 -11.52 4.04
C ASP A 72 -15.64 -12.07 5.47
N LYS A 73 -14.43 -12.47 5.90
CA LYS A 73 -14.14 -12.87 7.29
C LYS A 73 -14.16 -11.72 8.29
N GLY A 74 -14.29 -10.48 7.83
CA GLY A 74 -14.44 -9.32 8.72
C GLY A 74 -13.14 -8.60 9.08
N TYR A 75 -11.99 -8.95 8.51
CA TYR A 75 -10.74 -8.23 8.80
C TYR A 75 -10.82 -6.77 8.36
N ASP A 76 -10.41 -5.86 9.25
CA ASP A 76 -10.45 -4.41 9.03
C ASP A 76 -9.45 -3.93 8.00
N LEU A 77 -8.25 -4.54 8.05
CA LEU A 77 -7.17 -4.26 7.12
C LEU A 77 -6.51 -5.59 6.70
N ALA A 78 -6.10 -5.71 5.46
CA ALA A 78 -5.26 -6.83 5.07
C ALA A 78 -4.24 -6.43 4.03
N SER A 79 -3.07 -7.09 4.07
CA SER A 79 -1.98 -6.90 3.10
C SER A 79 -1.74 -8.17 2.30
N GLY A 80 -1.34 -8.00 1.05
CA GLY A 80 -0.93 -9.06 0.17
C GLY A 80 0.57 -9.36 0.24
N TYR A 81 0.99 -10.41 -0.46
CA TYR A 81 2.37 -10.81 -0.60
C TYR A 81 3.09 -9.89 -1.61
N ARG A 82 4.07 -9.14 -1.11
CA ARG A 82 4.94 -8.29 -1.93
C ARG A 82 6.05 -9.14 -2.53
N ASN A 83 6.02 -9.31 -3.83
CA ASN A 83 7.06 -9.96 -4.62
C ASN A 83 7.87 -8.91 -5.39
N CYS A 84 9.00 -9.30 -5.95
CA CYS A 84 9.86 -8.43 -6.75
C CYS A 84 9.78 -8.80 -8.22
N LYS A 85 9.56 -7.81 -9.11
CA LYS A 85 9.52 -8.05 -10.58
C LYS A 85 10.89 -8.01 -11.23
N ASN A 86 11.91 -7.48 -10.59
CA ASN A 86 13.26 -7.28 -11.16
C ASN A 86 14.40 -7.85 -10.30
N GLY A 87 14.10 -8.77 -9.38
CA GLY A 87 15.09 -9.35 -8.47
C GLY A 87 16.24 -10.11 -9.14
N ASN A 88 16.05 -10.55 -10.39
CA ASN A 88 17.08 -11.21 -11.20
C ASN A 88 18.02 -10.24 -11.96
N LYS A 89 17.77 -8.94 -11.91
CA LYS A 89 18.52 -7.95 -12.70
C LYS A 89 19.80 -7.45 -12.00
N SER A 90 19.89 -7.55 -10.67
CA SER A 90 21.10 -7.19 -9.92
C SER A 90 21.11 -7.85 -8.54
N VAL A 91 22.33 -7.99 -7.96
CA VAL A 91 22.52 -8.48 -6.59
C VAL A 91 21.80 -7.59 -5.57
N VAL A 92 21.78 -6.29 -5.82
CA VAL A 92 21.11 -5.29 -4.95
C VAL A 92 19.59 -5.52 -4.95
N ALA A 93 19.00 -5.70 -6.13
CA ALA A 93 17.58 -6.00 -6.25
C ALA A 93 17.24 -7.37 -5.64
N ALA A 94 18.08 -8.38 -5.84
CA ALA A 94 17.92 -9.70 -5.24
C ALA A 94 17.95 -9.65 -3.71
N ALA A 95 18.91 -8.93 -3.11
CA ALA A 95 19.01 -8.75 -1.67
C ALA A 95 17.80 -8.01 -1.10
N SER A 96 17.31 -6.98 -1.78
CA SER A 96 16.10 -6.26 -1.39
C SER A 96 14.87 -7.17 -1.46
N ALA A 97 14.72 -7.94 -2.54
CA ALA A 97 13.64 -8.90 -2.71
C ALA A 97 13.64 -9.95 -1.59
N LEU A 98 14.81 -10.49 -1.24
CA LEU A 98 14.97 -11.45 -0.14
C LEU A 98 14.56 -10.83 1.20
N THR A 99 15.00 -9.59 1.48
CA THR A 99 14.64 -8.87 2.70
C THR A 99 13.13 -8.70 2.82
N PHE A 100 12.44 -8.24 1.77
CA PHE A 100 10.99 -8.12 1.77
C PHE A 100 10.29 -9.46 1.90
N SER A 101 10.78 -10.51 1.23
CA SER A 101 10.23 -11.86 1.37
C SER A 101 10.34 -12.38 2.81
N LEU A 102 11.47 -12.18 3.46
CA LEU A 102 11.67 -12.57 4.86
C LEU A 102 10.73 -11.81 5.80
N VAL A 103 10.67 -10.48 5.69
CA VAL A 103 9.78 -9.65 6.51
C VAL A 103 8.33 -10.06 6.32
N ASN A 104 7.89 -10.18 5.08
CA ASN A 104 6.50 -10.49 4.78
C ASN A 104 6.13 -11.92 5.14
N THR A 105 6.96 -12.91 4.73
CA THR A 105 6.60 -14.32 4.89
C THR A 105 6.86 -14.81 6.31
N VAL A 106 8.00 -14.49 6.89
CA VAL A 106 8.35 -15.00 8.22
C VAL A 106 7.60 -14.23 9.31
N PHE A 107 7.70 -12.90 9.32
CA PHE A 107 7.13 -12.11 10.42
C PHE A 107 5.60 -11.99 10.32
N ASN A 108 5.05 -11.63 9.16
CA ASN A 108 3.61 -11.44 9.05
C ASN A 108 2.83 -12.75 9.08
N ASN A 109 3.34 -13.84 8.48
CA ASN A 109 2.71 -15.16 8.62
C ASN A 109 2.71 -15.67 10.06
N LYS A 110 3.79 -15.42 10.81
CA LYS A 110 3.83 -15.76 12.23
C LYS A 110 2.79 -14.97 13.01
N LYS A 111 2.67 -13.66 12.76
CA LYS A 111 1.67 -12.80 13.39
C LYS A 111 0.24 -13.26 13.10
N ASN A 112 -0.07 -13.68 11.87
CA ASN A 112 -1.36 -14.28 11.54
C ASN A 112 -1.69 -15.50 12.42
N LYS A 113 -0.71 -16.42 12.59
CA LYS A 113 -0.89 -17.62 13.39
C LYS A 113 -1.06 -17.33 14.88
N GLU A 114 -0.46 -16.26 15.34
CA GLU A 114 -0.53 -15.83 16.74
C GLU A 114 -1.69 -14.83 16.98
N THR A 115 -2.56 -14.61 15.99
CA THR A 115 -3.66 -13.62 16.05
C THR A 115 -3.20 -12.20 16.40
N ARG A 116 -1.94 -11.88 16.06
CA ARG A 116 -1.36 -10.54 16.27
C ARG A 116 -1.45 -9.70 15.01
N ASN A 117 -1.52 -8.39 15.18
CA ASN A 117 -1.56 -7.47 14.06
C ASN A 117 -0.30 -7.51 13.21
N ILE A 118 -0.49 -7.53 11.89
CA ILE A 118 0.60 -7.50 10.91
C ILE A 118 1.24 -6.11 10.84
N THR A 119 2.44 -6.06 10.22
CA THR A 119 3.08 -4.79 9.86
C THR A 119 2.84 -4.53 8.38
N PHE A 120 2.31 -3.36 8.06
CA PHE A 120 2.13 -2.90 6.68
C PHE A 120 3.46 -2.39 6.12
N SER A 121 3.62 -2.46 4.80
CA SER A 121 4.84 -2.05 4.08
C SER A 121 4.57 -0.99 3.00
N GLY A 122 3.67 -0.07 3.30
CA GLY A 122 3.37 1.10 2.49
C GLY A 122 2.48 0.85 1.27
N THR A 123 2.37 -0.38 0.79
CA THR A 123 1.63 -0.70 -0.44
C THR A 123 1.05 -2.11 -0.40
N GLY A 124 0.12 -2.42 -1.34
CA GLY A 124 -0.46 -3.74 -1.46
C GLY A 124 -1.35 -4.13 -0.28
N PHE A 125 -2.19 -3.23 0.20
CA PHE A 125 -3.12 -3.50 1.30
C PHE A 125 -4.48 -2.84 1.06
N TYR A 126 -5.50 -3.33 1.79
CA TYR A 126 -6.78 -2.65 1.84
C TYR A 126 -7.10 -2.12 3.24
N ILE A 127 -7.96 -1.11 3.26
CA ILE A 127 -8.63 -0.56 4.44
C ILE A 127 -10.12 -0.66 4.20
N ARG A 128 -10.91 -1.16 5.17
CA ARG A 128 -12.36 -1.16 5.08
C ARG A 128 -12.92 0.26 4.96
N GLY A 129 -13.97 0.40 4.17
CA GLY A 129 -14.61 1.69 3.87
C GLY A 129 -15.10 2.42 5.12
N TYR A 130 -15.66 1.71 6.09
CA TYR A 130 -16.14 2.32 7.33
C TYR A 130 -15.02 3.03 8.13
N LEU A 131 -13.78 2.55 8.07
CA LEU A 131 -12.63 3.22 8.71
C LEU A 131 -12.31 4.54 8.02
N ILE A 132 -12.30 4.54 6.70
CA ILE A 132 -12.10 5.74 5.88
C ILE A 132 -13.20 6.78 6.14
N GLU A 133 -14.46 6.36 6.26
CA GLU A 133 -15.59 7.22 6.62
C GLU A 133 -15.44 7.76 8.05
N LYS A 134 -15.07 6.90 9.01
CA LYS A 134 -14.83 7.27 10.42
C LYS A 134 -13.70 8.29 10.54
N TRP A 135 -12.60 8.11 9.82
CA TRP A 135 -11.46 9.01 9.83
C TRP A 135 -11.69 10.29 9.00
N LYS A 136 -12.69 10.30 8.11
CA LYS A 136 -12.97 11.39 7.18
C LYS A 136 -11.77 11.74 6.28
N GLY A 137 -10.95 10.75 5.94
CA GLY A 137 -9.72 10.89 5.19
C GLY A 137 -8.72 9.79 5.50
N TYR A 138 -7.43 10.05 5.25
CA TYR A 138 -6.31 9.18 5.60
C TYR A 138 -5.41 9.91 6.62
N PRO A 139 -5.50 9.62 7.93
CA PRO A 139 -4.93 10.48 8.97
C PRO A 139 -3.42 10.24 9.24
N PHE A 140 -2.77 9.34 8.51
CA PHE A 140 -1.38 8.95 8.76
C PHE A 140 -0.44 9.74 7.86
N HIS A 141 0.33 10.68 8.45
CA HIS A 141 1.12 11.65 7.69
C HIS A 141 2.61 11.64 8.04
N THR A 142 3.07 10.72 8.86
CA THR A 142 4.50 10.59 9.18
C THR A 142 5.31 10.14 7.96
N LEU A 143 6.63 10.12 8.07
CA LEU A 143 7.50 9.65 7.01
C LEU A 143 7.30 8.14 6.72
N THR A 144 6.86 7.41 7.74
CA THR A 144 6.56 5.99 7.70
C THR A 144 5.08 5.78 8.04
N GLU A 145 4.19 6.27 7.16
CA GLU A 145 2.73 6.25 7.35
C GLU A 145 2.17 4.83 7.52
N ASP A 146 2.86 3.85 6.96
CA ASP A 146 2.55 2.42 7.08
C ASP A 146 2.81 1.86 8.48
N TYR A 147 3.91 2.27 9.12
CA TYR A 147 4.17 1.96 10.53
C TYR A 147 3.18 2.68 11.46
N GLU A 148 2.83 3.92 11.15
CA GLU A 148 1.82 4.67 11.87
C GLU A 148 0.46 3.96 11.80
N LEU A 149 0.03 3.52 10.60
CA LEU A 149 -1.17 2.70 10.39
C LEU A 149 -1.09 1.38 11.19
N SER A 150 0.05 0.69 11.16
CA SER A 150 0.26 -0.58 11.88
C SER A 150 0.12 -0.40 13.38
N SER A 151 0.70 0.68 13.91
CA SER A 151 0.62 1.03 15.33
C SER A 151 -0.80 1.43 15.72
N TYR A 152 -1.45 2.25 14.89
CA TYR A 152 -2.85 2.63 15.09
C TYR A 152 -3.78 1.42 15.12
N ALA A 153 -3.60 0.48 14.19
CA ALA A 153 -4.40 -0.74 14.15
C ALA A 153 -4.27 -1.54 15.45
N THR A 154 -3.06 -1.65 15.99
CA THR A 154 -2.81 -2.36 17.25
C THR A 154 -3.43 -1.63 18.44
N LEU A 155 -3.24 -0.32 18.56
CA LEU A 155 -3.76 0.48 19.67
C LEU A 155 -5.28 0.58 19.69
N ASN A 156 -5.93 0.46 18.55
CA ASN A 156 -7.39 0.53 18.41
C ASN A 156 -8.06 -0.84 18.25
N ASN A 157 -7.35 -1.94 18.51
CA ASN A 157 -7.86 -3.30 18.41
C ASN A 157 -8.50 -3.62 17.05
N LEU A 158 -7.97 -3.02 15.96
CA LEU A 158 -8.40 -3.37 14.62
C LEU A 158 -7.84 -4.75 14.23
N THR A 159 -8.63 -5.50 13.49
CA THR A 159 -8.23 -6.82 13.03
C THR A 159 -7.44 -6.73 11.73
N THR A 160 -6.30 -7.40 11.66
CA THR A 160 -5.46 -7.38 10.46
C THR A 160 -5.12 -8.77 9.96
N TYR A 161 -4.89 -8.91 8.66
CA TYR A 161 -4.53 -10.19 8.05
C TYR A 161 -3.47 -10.03 6.96
N TYR A 162 -2.55 -11.00 6.87
CA TYR A 162 -1.57 -11.10 5.79
C TYR A 162 -1.93 -12.25 4.85
N ASN A 163 -2.25 -11.94 3.60
CA ASN A 163 -2.68 -12.94 2.62
C ASN A 163 -1.58 -13.29 1.61
N THR A 164 -0.96 -14.43 1.78
CA THR A 164 0.10 -14.92 0.88
C THR A 164 -0.37 -15.27 -0.52
N LYS A 165 -1.68 -15.46 -0.73
CA LYS A 165 -2.26 -15.78 -2.04
C LYS A 165 -2.54 -14.54 -2.90
N SER A 166 -2.63 -13.36 -2.30
CA SER A 166 -2.79 -12.09 -3.00
C SER A 166 -1.43 -11.49 -3.30
N ILE A 167 -0.92 -11.75 -4.51
CA ILE A 167 0.45 -11.39 -4.88
C ILE A 167 0.45 -10.10 -5.70
N PHE A 168 1.34 -9.19 -5.36
CA PHE A 168 1.68 -8.04 -6.20
C PHE A 168 3.20 -7.94 -6.35
N TYR A 169 3.61 -7.30 -7.43
CA TYR A 169 5.02 -7.20 -7.81
C TYR A 169 5.46 -5.75 -7.74
N ASP A 170 6.59 -5.54 -7.11
CA ASP A 170 7.21 -4.25 -6.87
C ASP A 170 8.58 -4.16 -7.57
N GLU A 171 9.02 -2.95 -7.88
CA GLU A 171 10.33 -2.72 -8.49
C GLU A 171 11.36 -2.31 -7.44
N GLN A 172 12.51 -2.98 -7.45
CA GLN A 172 13.58 -2.71 -6.51
C GLN A 172 14.72 -1.94 -7.18
N PRO A 173 15.42 -1.05 -6.46
CA PRO A 173 16.60 -0.37 -6.97
C PRO A 173 17.66 -1.34 -7.47
N LEU A 174 18.26 -1.05 -8.62
CA LEU A 174 19.30 -1.89 -9.21
C LEU A 174 20.70 -1.57 -8.69
N ARG A 175 20.93 -0.34 -8.20
CA ARG A 175 22.23 0.14 -7.72
C ARG A 175 22.18 0.41 -6.23
N PHE A 176 23.27 0.13 -5.55
CA PHE A 176 23.41 0.35 -4.11
C PHE A 176 23.18 1.82 -3.71
N LYS A 177 23.70 2.76 -4.50
CA LYS A 177 23.50 4.20 -4.28
C LYS A 177 22.02 4.58 -4.26
N ASP A 178 21.22 4.00 -5.15
CA ASP A 178 19.77 4.29 -5.24
C ASP A 178 19.05 3.75 -4.00
N THR A 179 19.47 2.58 -3.51
CA THR A 179 18.96 1.99 -2.26
C THR A 179 19.26 2.87 -1.05
N ILE A 180 20.50 3.40 -0.95
CA ILE A 180 20.87 4.32 0.12
C ILE A 180 20.02 5.59 0.06
N ASN A 181 19.93 6.21 -1.11
CA ASN A 181 19.14 7.43 -1.31
C ASN A 181 17.66 7.23 -0.95
N GLN A 182 17.09 6.05 -1.25
CA GLN A 182 15.73 5.70 -0.89
C GLN A 182 15.53 5.57 0.64
N ARG A 183 16.53 5.05 1.34
CA ARG A 183 16.47 4.82 2.80
C ARG A 183 16.81 6.05 3.66
N ILE A 184 17.51 7.04 3.10
CA ILE A 184 17.86 8.30 3.79
C ILE A 184 16.73 9.34 3.70
N ARG A 185 15.75 9.14 2.81
CA ARG A 185 14.56 10.00 2.71
C ARG A 185 13.68 9.85 3.93
#